data_3e307fc46fbc572d72a3dff4f67b67cf
#
_entry.id   3e307fc46fbc572d72a3dff4f67b67cf
#
_cell.length_a   1.000
_cell.length_b   1.000
_cell.length_c   1.000
_cell.angle_alpha   90.00
_cell.angle_beta   90.00
_cell.angle_gamma   90.00
#
_symmetry.space_group_name_H-M   'P 1'
#
loop_
_entity.id
_entity.type
_entity.pdbx_description
1 polymer ?
#
loop_
_entity_poly.entity_id
_entity_poly.type
_entity_poly.pdbx_seq_one_letter_code
_entity_poly.pdbx_strand_id
1 'polypeptide(L)'
;AARDPIGIRPLYYGHYSDGSVIFASEAKNLVGLCDDIMPFPPGHYYADGKFVRYADLTSVSEYSTDDIDTVCGKIREKLIAGVEKRLDADAPLGFLLSGGLDSSLVCAISAKLLGKKIRTFAIGMDQDPIDLKYARKVADFIGSEHTEVTMTRDEVISSLEEVIAMLGTYDIT
;
A
#
# COMPACT_ATOMS: atom_id res chain seq x y z
N ALA A 1 -9.34 -12.75 16.12
CA ALA A 1 -8.56 -12.06 15.09
C ALA A 1 -9.49 -11.20 14.22
N ALA A 2 -8.97 -10.14 13.63
CA ALA A 2 -9.73 -9.30 12.69
C ALA A 2 -8.77 -8.64 11.69
N ARG A 3 -9.27 -8.39 10.48
CA ARG A 3 -8.53 -7.66 9.44
C ARG A 3 -9.34 -6.47 8.98
N ASP A 4 -8.67 -5.34 8.74
CA ASP A 4 -9.32 -4.10 8.32
C ASP A 4 -10.14 -4.26 7.02
N PRO A 5 -11.10 -3.34 6.73
CA PRO A 5 -12.04 -3.49 5.62
C PRO A 5 -11.41 -3.65 4.24
N ILE A 6 -10.22 -3.07 4.01
CA ILE A 6 -9.50 -3.12 2.71
C ILE A 6 -8.33 -4.12 2.75
N GLY A 7 -7.96 -4.62 3.95
CA GLY A 7 -6.83 -5.52 4.11
C GLY A 7 -5.46 -4.85 3.95
N ILE A 8 -5.35 -3.57 4.35
CA ILE A 8 -4.07 -2.82 4.29
C ILE A 8 -2.99 -3.54 5.09
N ARG A 9 -3.33 -4.06 6.29
CA ARG A 9 -2.40 -4.86 7.07
C ARG A 9 -2.49 -6.32 6.62
N PRO A 10 -1.35 -6.94 6.28
CA PRO A 10 -1.33 -8.36 5.96
C PRO A 10 -1.70 -9.19 7.19
N LEU A 11 -2.53 -10.19 6.97
CA LEU A 11 -2.90 -11.19 7.97
C LEU A 11 -3.21 -12.49 7.24
N TYR A 12 -2.63 -13.58 7.71
CA TYR A 12 -2.80 -14.93 7.20
C TYR A 12 -3.29 -15.83 8.31
N TYR A 13 -3.89 -16.95 7.94
CA TYR A 13 -4.25 -18.01 8.86
C TYR A 13 -3.98 -19.38 8.24
N GLY A 14 -3.88 -20.37 9.07
CA GLY A 14 -3.74 -21.75 8.66
C GLY A 14 -4.28 -22.68 9.75
N HIS A 15 -4.46 -23.95 9.39
CA HIS A 15 -4.93 -24.96 10.33
C HIS A 15 -3.75 -25.86 10.74
N TYR A 16 -3.63 -26.04 12.02
CA TYR A 16 -2.70 -26.99 12.61
C TYR A 16 -3.27 -28.42 12.52
N SER A 17 -2.44 -29.46 12.63
CA SER A 17 -2.85 -30.87 12.53
C SER A 17 -3.91 -31.30 13.57
N ASP A 18 -4.05 -30.58 14.68
CA ASP A 18 -5.09 -30.80 15.68
C ASP A 18 -6.40 -30.03 15.42
N GLY A 19 -6.47 -29.31 14.29
CA GLY A 19 -7.61 -28.49 13.89
C GLY A 19 -7.62 -27.08 14.49
N SER A 20 -6.65 -26.70 15.31
CA SER A 20 -6.54 -25.32 15.81
C SER A 20 -6.15 -24.36 14.68
N VAL A 21 -6.62 -23.09 14.81
CA VAL A 21 -6.33 -22.04 13.83
C VAL A 21 -5.21 -21.15 14.35
N ILE A 22 -4.18 -20.94 13.51
CA ILE A 22 -3.06 -20.07 13.80
C ILE A 22 -3.12 -18.86 12.90
N PHE A 23 -2.71 -17.70 13.41
CA PHE A 23 -2.67 -16.42 12.68
C PHE A 23 -1.26 -15.87 12.64
N ALA A 24 -0.88 -15.28 11.52
CA ALA A 24 0.40 -14.60 11.35
C ALA A 24 0.30 -13.40 10.42
N SER A 25 1.16 -12.42 10.62
CA SER A 25 1.28 -11.26 9.72
C SER A 25 1.92 -11.61 8.38
N GLU A 26 2.70 -12.69 8.33
CA GLU A 26 3.40 -13.15 7.13
C GLU A 26 3.14 -14.64 6.92
N ALA A 27 2.81 -15.04 5.69
CA ALA A 27 2.53 -16.43 5.34
C ALA A 27 3.70 -17.36 5.66
N LYS A 28 4.94 -16.90 5.49
CA LYS A 28 6.16 -17.70 5.76
C LYS A 28 6.25 -18.18 7.21
N ASN A 29 5.64 -17.46 8.17
CA ASN A 29 5.63 -17.88 9.58
C ASN A 29 4.71 -19.08 9.86
N LEU A 30 3.84 -19.42 8.92
CA LEU A 30 2.94 -20.58 9.01
C LEU A 30 3.48 -21.80 8.27
N VAL A 31 4.49 -21.62 7.42
CA VAL A 31 5.11 -22.73 6.65
C VAL A 31 5.74 -23.75 7.59
N GLY A 32 5.39 -25.02 7.40
CA GLY A 32 5.84 -26.11 8.24
C GLY A 32 5.08 -26.26 9.58
N LEU A 33 4.16 -25.35 9.88
CA LEU A 33 3.26 -25.43 11.03
C LEU A 33 1.84 -25.82 10.63
N CYS A 34 1.41 -25.38 9.45
CA CYS A 34 0.04 -25.55 8.96
C CYS A 34 0.05 -26.35 7.66
N ASP A 35 -0.99 -27.16 7.47
CA ASP A 35 -1.22 -27.92 6.24
C ASP A 35 -1.76 -27.04 5.11
N ASP A 36 -2.48 -25.95 5.47
CA ASP A 36 -3.00 -24.94 4.57
C ASP A 36 -2.63 -23.53 5.07
N ILE A 37 -2.36 -22.61 4.14
CA ILE A 37 -2.08 -21.23 4.47
C ILE A 37 -2.92 -20.34 3.56
N MET A 38 -3.78 -19.54 4.17
CA MET A 38 -4.74 -18.69 3.47
C MET A 38 -4.62 -17.24 3.94
N PRO A 39 -4.83 -16.26 3.02
CA PRO A 39 -4.98 -14.87 3.43
C PRO A 39 -6.27 -14.69 4.25
N PHE A 40 -6.17 -14.01 5.37
CA PHE A 40 -7.36 -13.65 6.16
C PHE A 40 -8.24 -12.68 5.37
N PRO A 41 -9.53 -12.95 5.17
CA PRO A 41 -10.36 -12.12 4.33
C PRO A 41 -10.52 -10.69 4.88
N PRO A 42 -10.35 -9.64 4.04
CA PRO A 42 -10.58 -8.26 4.46
C PRO A 42 -12.02 -8.05 4.97
N GLY A 43 -12.20 -7.13 5.90
CA GLY A 43 -13.52 -6.80 6.46
C GLY A 43 -14.16 -7.93 7.26
N HIS A 44 -13.36 -8.88 7.75
CA HIS A 44 -13.83 -9.99 8.57
C HIS A 44 -13.16 -10.00 9.95
N TYR A 45 -13.84 -10.60 10.88
CA TYR A 45 -13.24 -11.08 12.13
C TYR A 45 -13.45 -12.59 12.28
N TYR A 46 -12.58 -13.21 13.04
CA TYR A 46 -12.69 -14.63 13.42
C TYR A 46 -12.93 -14.72 14.92
N ALA A 47 -14.03 -15.35 15.29
CA ALA A 47 -14.40 -15.66 16.67
C ALA A 47 -15.23 -16.94 16.70
N ASP A 48 -15.10 -17.72 17.77
CA ASP A 48 -15.87 -18.95 18.02
C ASP A 48 -15.85 -19.93 16.83
N GLY A 49 -14.70 -20.07 16.19
CA GLY A 49 -14.49 -21.00 15.06
C GLY A 49 -15.09 -20.51 13.73
N LYS A 50 -15.48 -19.25 13.59
CA LYS A 50 -16.17 -18.73 12.41
C LYS A 50 -15.60 -17.40 11.95
N PHE A 51 -15.56 -17.24 10.61
CA PHE A 51 -15.34 -15.95 9.98
C PHE A 51 -16.67 -15.21 9.85
N VAL A 52 -16.70 -13.98 10.33
CA VAL A 52 -17.88 -13.11 10.24
C VAL A 52 -17.49 -11.82 9.54
N ARG A 53 -18.18 -11.50 8.44
CA ARG A 53 -17.97 -10.26 7.71
C ARG A 53 -18.65 -9.10 8.45
N TYR A 54 -17.89 -8.05 8.74
CA TYR A 54 -18.39 -6.83 9.38
C TYR A 54 -18.39 -5.61 8.46
N ALA A 55 -17.64 -5.68 7.34
CA ALA A 55 -17.57 -4.62 6.34
C ALA A 55 -17.50 -5.20 4.93
N ASP A 56 -18.19 -4.56 4.01
CA ASP A 56 -18.15 -4.85 2.58
C ASP A 56 -18.07 -3.55 1.78
N LEU A 57 -16.87 -3.25 1.28
CA LEU A 57 -16.63 -2.03 0.48
C LEU A 57 -17.01 -2.19 -0.99
N THR A 58 -17.32 -3.42 -1.42
CA THR A 58 -17.74 -3.72 -2.80
C THR A 58 -19.24 -3.65 -2.99
N SER A 59 -20.00 -3.67 -1.89
CA SER A 59 -21.45 -3.57 -1.92
C SER A 59 -21.87 -2.12 -2.10
N VAL A 60 -22.38 -1.79 -3.28
CA VAL A 60 -22.94 -0.48 -3.60
C VAL A 60 -24.45 -0.58 -3.53
N SER A 61 -25.07 0.11 -2.56
CA SER A 61 -26.52 0.15 -2.40
C SER A 61 -27.20 1.23 -3.26
N GLU A 62 -26.50 2.35 -3.50
CA GLU A 62 -27.00 3.48 -4.23
C GLU A 62 -25.88 4.14 -5.06
N TYR A 63 -26.26 4.68 -6.22
CA TYR A 63 -25.40 5.51 -7.05
C TYR A 63 -25.66 6.99 -6.77
N SER A 64 -24.60 7.79 -6.77
CA SER A 64 -24.76 9.24 -6.64
C SER A 64 -25.49 9.83 -7.87
N THR A 65 -26.45 10.71 -7.61
CA THR A 65 -27.14 11.51 -8.61
C THR A 65 -26.64 12.96 -8.65
N ASP A 66 -25.58 13.25 -7.91
CA ASP A 66 -24.95 14.58 -7.89
C ASP A 66 -24.38 14.94 -9.27
N ASP A 67 -24.25 16.22 -9.54
CA ASP A 67 -23.52 16.71 -10.70
C ASP A 67 -22.00 16.44 -10.57
N ILE A 68 -21.30 16.52 -11.71
CA ILE A 68 -19.88 16.15 -11.78
C ILE A 68 -19.00 17.02 -10.87
N ASP A 69 -19.31 18.31 -10.74
CA ASP A 69 -18.50 19.24 -9.94
C ASP A 69 -18.64 18.91 -8.44
N THR A 70 -19.85 18.60 -8.00
CA THR A 70 -20.13 18.14 -6.64
C THR A 70 -19.39 16.81 -6.34
N VAL A 71 -19.43 15.86 -7.27
CA VAL A 71 -18.72 14.57 -7.11
C VAL A 71 -17.22 14.79 -7.03
N CYS A 72 -16.64 15.60 -7.92
CA CYS A 72 -15.22 15.92 -7.90
C CYS A 72 -14.81 16.62 -6.59
N GLY A 73 -15.65 17.54 -6.07
CA GLY A 73 -15.45 18.16 -4.77
C GLY A 73 -15.36 17.14 -3.63
N LYS A 74 -16.31 16.23 -3.57
CA LYS A 74 -16.34 15.14 -2.56
C LYS A 74 -15.15 14.21 -2.67
N ILE A 75 -14.72 13.84 -3.89
CA ILE A 75 -13.52 13.03 -4.10
C ILE A 75 -12.28 13.75 -3.58
N ARG A 76 -12.11 15.02 -3.93
CA ARG A 76 -11.00 15.85 -3.48
C ARG A 76 -10.92 15.92 -1.95
N GLU A 77 -12.02 16.20 -1.29
CA GLU A 77 -12.10 16.28 0.17
C GLU A 77 -11.71 14.95 0.83
N LYS A 78 -12.26 13.83 0.34
CA LYS A 78 -11.95 12.49 0.85
C LYS A 78 -10.49 12.11 0.62
N LEU A 79 -9.92 12.46 -0.53
CA LEU A 79 -8.52 12.20 -0.84
C LEU A 79 -7.59 12.98 0.10
N ILE A 80 -7.86 14.28 0.29
CA ILE A 80 -7.07 15.12 1.21
C ILE A 80 -7.16 14.57 2.64
N ALA A 81 -8.35 14.31 3.15
CA ALA A 81 -8.54 13.73 4.49
C ALA A 81 -7.88 12.34 4.64
N GLY A 82 -7.91 11.52 3.58
CA GLY A 82 -7.25 10.23 3.55
C GLY A 82 -5.73 10.33 3.62
N VAL A 83 -5.13 11.32 2.96
CA VAL A 83 -3.69 11.60 3.04
C VAL A 83 -3.36 12.16 4.42
N GLU A 84 -4.08 13.18 4.89
CA GLU A 84 -3.88 13.82 6.19
C GLU A 84 -3.84 12.81 7.33
N LYS A 85 -4.78 11.89 7.36
CA LYS A 85 -4.85 10.83 8.37
C LYS A 85 -3.60 9.93 8.41
N ARG A 86 -2.82 9.86 7.33
CA ARG A 86 -1.60 9.04 7.22
C ARG A 86 -0.31 9.81 7.49
N LEU A 87 -0.41 11.12 7.67
CA LEU A 87 0.72 11.95 8.05
C LEU A 87 0.97 11.99 9.55
N ASP A 88 0.03 11.47 10.35
CA ASP A 88 0.19 11.30 11.79
C ASP A 88 1.09 10.08 12.06
N ALA A 89 2.40 10.36 12.16
CA ALA A 89 3.44 9.36 12.38
C ALA A 89 4.49 9.90 13.34
N ASP A 90 4.93 9.06 14.25
CA ASP A 90 6.01 9.30 15.21
C ASP A 90 7.41 9.06 14.62
N ALA A 91 7.48 8.49 13.42
CA ALA A 91 8.72 8.28 12.67
C ALA A 91 8.85 9.26 11.48
N PRO A 92 10.08 9.54 11.01
CA PRO A 92 10.29 10.34 9.81
C PRO A 92 9.59 9.74 8.58
N LEU A 93 8.80 10.54 7.89
CA LEU A 93 8.09 10.13 6.69
C LEU A 93 8.94 10.28 5.43
N GLY A 94 8.87 9.27 4.57
CA GLY A 94 9.37 9.29 3.21
C GLY A 94 8.27 8.85 2.24
N PHE A 95 8.31 9.36 1.01
CA PHE A 95 7.28 9.14 0.01
C PHE A 95 7.87 8.52 -1.24
N LEU A 96 7.27 7.44 -1.71
CA LEU A 96 7.60 6.88 -3.02
C LEU A 96 6.93 7.73 -4.11
N LEU A 97 7.71 8.14 -5.11
CA LEU A 97 7.27 9.02 -6.18
C LEU A 97 7.66 8.43 -7.53
N SER A 98 6.70 7.86 -8.24
CA SER A 98 6.91 7.31 -9.59
C SER A 98 6.68 8.33 -10.71
N GLY A 99 6.14 9.52 -10.39
CA GLY A 99 5.73 10.50 -11.39
C GLY A 99 4.37 10.20 -12.03
N GLY A 100 3.72 9.10 -11.68
CA GLY A 100 2.33 8.80 -12.04
C GLY A 100 1.34 9.69 -11.26
N LEU A 101 0.07 9.70 -11.69
CA LEU A 101 -0.97 10.56 -11.12
C LEU A 101 -1.12 10.37 -9.61
N ASP A 102 -1.24 9.12 -9.16
CA ASP A 102 -1.58 8.81 -7.76
C ASP A 102 -0.45 9.22 -6.80
N SER A 103 0.78 8.77 -7.08
CA SER A 103 1.94 9.12 -6.26
C SER A 103 2.21 10.62 -6.24
N SER A 104 2.01 11.30 -7.38
CA SER A 104 2.18 12.75 -7.50
C SER A 104 1.14 13.51 -6.68
N LEU A 105 -0.13 13.09 -6.70
CA LEU A 105 -1.20 13.69 -5.89
C LEU A 105 -0.93 13.51 -4.39
N VAL A 106 -0.56 12.31 -3.96
CA VAL A 106 -0.24 12.03 -2.55
C VAL A 106 0.93 12.89 -2.09
N CYS A 107 2.01 12.97 -2.87
CA CYS A 107 3.18 13.80 -2.53
C CYS A 107 2.84 15.30 -2.49
N ALA A 108 2.09 15.80 -3.47
CA ALA A 108 1.71 17.22 -3.53
C ALA A 108 0.79 17.62 -2.36
N ILE A 109 -0.21 16.79 -2.03
CA ILE A 109 -1.08 17.00 -0.89
C ILE A 109 -0.28 16.97 0.41
N SER A 110 0.61 16.00 0.57
CA SER A 110 1.46 15.85 1.76
C SER A 110 2.38 17.05 1.96
N ALA A 111 3.05 17.51 0.89
CA ALA A 111 3.91 18.70 0.94
C ALA A 111 3.11 19.95 1.35
N LYS A 112 1.90 20.11 0.82
CA LYS A 112 1.01 21.23 1.15
C LYS A 112 0.52 21.18 2.59
N LEU A 113 0.10 20.02 3.08
CA LEU A 113 -0.41 19.85 4.44
C LEU A 113 0.69 20.02 5.50
N LEU A 114 1.87 19.46 5.24
CA LEU A 114 3.01 19.55 6.17
C LEU A 114 3.66 20.94 6.17
N GLY A 115 3.48 21.75 5.13
CA GLY A 115 4.07 23.09 5.01
C GLY A 115 5.59 23.10 5.05
N LYS A 116 6.26 21.99 4.76
CA LYS A 116 7.71 21.80 4.77
C LYS A 116 8.15 20.91 3.61
N LYS A 117 9.45 20.93 3.31
CA LYS A 117 10.02 19.99 2.34
C LYS A 117 9.81 18.55 2.81
N ILE A 118 9.26 17.73 1.94
CA ILE A 118 9.12 16.29 2.14
C ILE A 118 10.27 15.55 1.46
N ARG A 119 10.59 14.36 1.94
CA ARG A 119 11.56 13.47 1.29
C ARG A 119 10.83 12.54 0.34
N THR A 120 11.24 12.54 -0.94
CA THR A 120 10.68 11.67 -1.96
C THR A 120 11.74 10.76 -2.53
N PHE A 121 11.35 9.55 -2.90
CA PHE A 121 12.22 8.52 -3.43
C PHE A 121 11.63 7.95 -4.70
N ALA A 122 12.48 7.76 -5.71
CA ALA A 122 12.12 7.06 -6.93
C ALA A 122 13.16 5.98 -7.22
N ILE A 123 12.73 4.90 -7.84
CA ILE A 123 13.59 3.84 -8.31
C ILE A 123 13.32 3.60 -9.79
N GLY A 124 14.35 3.36 -10.57
CA GLY A 124 14.21 3.09 -11.99
C GLY A 124 15.38 2.32 -12.56
N MET A 125 15.21 1.85 -13.78
CA MET A 125 16.28 1.19 -14.53
C MET A 125 17.32 2.21 -14.99
N ASP A 126 18.55 1.76 -15.17
CA ASP A 126 19.65 2.57 -15.71
C ASP A 126 19.44 2.91 -17.20
N GLN A 127 18.64 2.11 -17.92
CA GLN A 127 18.31 2.31 -19.32
C GLN A 127 16.89 2.85 -19.47
N ASP A 128 16.77 4.02 -20.12
CA ASP A 128 15.52 4.72 -20.46
C ASP A 128 14.56 4.89 -19.27
N PRO A 129 14.99 5.55 -18.18
CA PRO A 129 14.20 5.68 -16.95
C PRO A 129 13.07 6.71 -17.10
N ILE A 130 12.03 6.38 -17.85
CA ILE A 130 10.87 7.27 -18.08
C ILE A 130 10.27 7.70 -16.75
N ASP A 131 10.11 6.78 -15.81
CA ASP A 131 9.51 7.05 -14.51
C ASP A 131 10.36 8.04 -13.68
N LEU A 132 11.68 7.87 -13.67
CA LEU A 132 12.57 8.82 -12.96
C LEU A 132 12.47 10.23 -13.54
N LYS A 133 12.30 10.37 -14.86
CA LYS A 133 12.13 11.66 -15.53
C LYS A 133 10.86 12.38 -15.05
N TYR A 134 9.75 11.66 -14.92
CA TYR A 134 8.50 12.23 -14.44
C TYR A 134 8.51 12.46 -12.94
N ALA A 135 9.09 11.54 -12.16
CA ALA A 135 9.29 11.70 -10.73
C ALA A 135 10.09 12.98 -10.43
N ARG A 136 11.18 13.22 -11.15
CA ARG A 136 12.00 14.43 -11.02
C ARG A 136 11.19 15.71 -11.27
N LYS A 137 10.40 15.75 -12.35
CA LYS A 137 9.55 16.91 -12.66
C LYS A 137 8.57 17.23 -11.52
N VAL A 138 7.95 16.20 -10.94
CA VAL A 138 7.04 16.38 -9.81
C VAL A 138 7.80 16.81 -8.57
N ALA A 139 8.94 16.19 -8.29
CA ALA A 139 9.79 16.55 -7.15
C ALA A 139 10.23 18.01 -7.19
N ASP A 140 10.65 18.49 -8.36
CA ASP A 140 11.04 19.89 -8.58
C ASP A 140 9.84 20.83 -8.38
N PHE A 141 8.66 20.45 -8.91
CA PHE A 141 7.44 21.23 -8.78
C PHE A 141 6.99 21.41 -7.31
N ILE A 142 7.05 20.34 -6.53
CA ILE A 142 6.67 20.39 -5.11
C ILE A 142 7.81 20.83 -4.18
N GLY A 143 9.02 20.96 -4.70
CA GLY A 143 10.21 21.39 -3.94
C GLY A 143 10.67 20.36 -2.91
N SER A 144 10.53 19.04 -3.20
CA SER A 144 10.92 17.97 -2.28
C SER A 144 12.45 17.71 -2.28
N GLU A 145 12.94 17.09 -1.20
CA GLU A 145 14.24 16.44 -1.18
C GLU A 145 14.13 15.09 -1.89
N HIS A 146 14.51 15.05 -3.16
CA HIS A 146 14.31 13.90 -4.00
C HIS A 146 15.57 13.04 -4.15
N THR A 147 15.42 11.74 -3.90
CA THR A 147 16.46 10.73 -4.08
C THR A 147 16.04 9.76 -5.17
N GLU A 148 16.91 9.57 -6.16
CA GLU A 148 16.73 8.58 -7.21
C GLU A 148 17.68 7.41 -6.98
N VAL A 149 17.16 6.20 -7.12
CA VAL A 149 17.93 4.96 -7.10
C VAL A 149 17.83 4.34 -8.48
N THR A 150 18.98 4.12 -9.12
CA THR A 150 19.04 3.41 -10.40
C THR A 150 19.51 2.00 -10.19
N MET A 151 18.92 1.06 -10.92
CA MET A 151 19.26 -0.35 -10.89
C MET A 151 19.58 -0.84 -12.29
N THR A 152 20.55 -1.70 -12.38
CA THR A 152 20.84 -2.49 -13.59
C THR A 152 19.92 -3.70 -13.66
N ARG A 153 19.77 -4.27 -14.87
CA ARG A 153 19.02 -5.53 -15.04
C ARG A 153 19.59 -6.67 -14.19
N ASP A 154 20.90 -6.77 -14.09
CA ASP A 154 21.55 -7.85 -13.35
C ASP A 154 21.33 -7.71 -11.83
N GLU A 155 21.35 -6.47 -11.32
CA GLU A 155 21.00 -6.20 -9.91
C GLU A 155 19.57 -6.58 -9.61
N VAL A 156 18.60 -6.25 -10.48
CA VAL A 156 17.21 -6.65 -10.31
C VAL A 156 17.08 -8.17 -10.27
N ILE A 157 17.67 -8.89 -11.22
CA ILE A 157 17.59 -10.35 -11.29
C ILE A 157 18.24 -10.99 -10.05
N SER A 158 19.41 -10.52 -9.65
CA SER A 158 20.13 -11.08 -8.50
C SER A 158 19.45 -10.80 -7.16
N SER A 159 18.65 -9.75 -7.04
CA SER A 159 17.94 -9.38 -5.80
C SER A 159 16.56 -10.02 -5.66
N LEU A 160 16.02 -10.68 -6.70
CA LEU A 160 14.63 -11.17 -6.71
C LEU A 160 14.33 -12.12 -5.54
N GLU A 161 15.19 -13.08 -5.26
CA GLU A 161 14.97 -14.05 -4.18
C GLU A 161 14.92 -13.37 -2.81
N GLU A 162 15.82 -12.40 -2.58
CA GLU A 162 15.87 -11.65 -1.33
C GLU A 162 14.64 -10.76 -1.18
N VAL A 163 14.23 -10.08 -2.25
CA VAL A 163 13.02 -9.25 -2.27
C VAL A 163 11.77 -10.09 -2.00
N ILE A 164 11.62 -11.27 -2.62
CA ILE A 164 10.50 -12.19 -2.37
C ILE A 164 10.51 -12.65 -0.91
N ALA A 165 11.68 -12.97 -0.36
CA ALA A 165 11.79 -13.38 1.04
C ALA A 165 11.42 -12.24 2.01
N MET A 166 11.78 -10.99 1.69
CA MET A 166 11.41 -9.82 2.49
C MET A 166 9.93 -9.49 2.40
N LEU A 167 9.35 -9.51 1.21
CA LEU A 167 7.93 -9.19 0.98
C LEU A 167 7.00 -10.33 1.39
N GLY A 168 7.48 -11.56 1.37
CA GLY A 168 6.67 -12.77 1.61
C GLY A 168 5.71 -13.10 0.48
N THR A 169 5.88 -12.49 -0.69
CA THR A 169 5.08 -12.72 -1.90
C THR A 169 5.90 -12.43 -3.14
N TYR A 170 5.53 -13.07 -4.25
CA TYR A 170 6.01 -12.75 -5.59
C TYR A 170 4.95 -12.00 -6.42
N ASP A 171 3.83 -11.65 -5.80
CA ASP A 171 2.78 -10.87 -6.45
C ASP A 171 3.27 -9.44 -6.66
N ILE A 172 3.04 -8.94 -7.87
CA ILE A 172 3.51 -7.61 -8.32
C ILE A 172 2.46 -6.51 -8.16
N THR A 173 1.32 -6.81 -7.56
CA THR A 173 0.21 -5.86 -7.37
C THR A 173 0.39 -4.96 -6.16
#